data_13dcc57dca8a678237d690b11dc5ba6a
#
_entry.id   13dcc57dca8a678237d690b11dc5ba6a
#
_cell.length_a   1.000
_cell.length_b   1.000
_cell.length_c   1.000
_cell.angle_alpha   90.00
_cell.angle_beta   90.00
_cell.angle_gamma   90.00
#
_symmetry.space_group_name_H-M   'P 1'
#
loop_
_entity.id
_entity.type
_entity.pdbx_description
1 polymer ?
#
loop_
_entity_poly.entity_id
_entity_poly.type
_entity_poly.pdbx_seq_one_letter_code
_entity_poly.pdbx_strand_id
1 'polypeptide(L)'
;SIDNIKQKIEDMEKLGYSRAEVIKMTKSLPAIYSYSIDNIKQKIEDMEKLGYSKEEVIKMTKSLPTIYGLSIDNIKQKIDFYDSIGLHELAINDTKKLMQSVSLSYARYMFYKEKNIEITDKSYNKLFINQKQFQKAYGITKEELLEKYDYQAYIQQKKTQDLGKETLGIQKDTPYIQQTEHAMNNQEQMLEQKNQDGINID
;
A
#
# COMPACT_ATOMS: atom_id res chain seq x y z
N SER A 1 15.31 18.23 -30.28
CA SER A 1 16.38 19.26 -30.48
C SER A 1 17.06 19.57 -29.15
N ILE A 2 18.19 20.23 -29.18
CA ILE A 2 18.91 20.69 -27.98
C ILE A 2 18.04 21.64 -27.17
N ASP A 3 17.23 22.45 -27.82
CA ASP A 3 16.35 23.42 -27.17
C ASP A 3 15.23 22.70 -26.36
N ASN A 4 14.69 21.59 -26.86
CA ASN A 4 13.72 20.78 -26.12
C ASN A 4 14.34 20.19 -24.83
N ILE A 5 15.61 19.81 -24.88
CA ILE A 5 16.32 19.28 -23.70
C ILE A 5 16.55 20.40 -22.68
N LYS A 6 16.96 21.59 -23.11
CA LYS A 6 17.14 22.75 -22.23
C LYS A 6 15.82 23.13 -21.57
N GLN A 7 14.74 23.24 -22.36
CA GLN A 7 13.41 23.56 -21.84
C GLN A 7 12.94 22.52 -20.79
N LYS A 8 13.14 21.21 -21.06
CA LYS A 8 12.79 20.16 -20.11
C LYS A 8 13.56 20.30 -18.78
N ILE A 9 14.85 20.63 -18.84
CA ILE A 9 15.65 20.87 -17.63
C ILE A 9 15.07 22.04 -16.83
N GLU A 10 14.80 23.18 -17.50
CA GLU A 10 14.22 24.36 -16.84
C GLU A 10 12.85 24.06 -16.23
N ASP A 11 12.01 23.29 -16.90
CA ASP A 11 10.69 22.92 -16.38
C ASP A 11 10.78 21.98 -15.17
N MET A 12 11.74 21.07 -15.16
CA MET A 12 12.00 20.23 -13.99
C MET A 12 12.60 21.03 -12.83
N GLU A 13 13.43 22.04 -13.11
CA GLU A 13 13.92 22.97 -12.07
C GLU A 13 12.76 23.70 -11.38
N LYS A 14 11.73 24.12 -12.12
CA LYS A 14 10.50 24.71 -11.56
C LYS A 14 9.71 23.72 -10.67
N LEU A 15 9.84 22.43 -10.90
CA LEU A 15 9.22 21.41 -10.06
C LEU A 15 9.98 21.14 -8.76
N GLY A 16 11.21 21.63 -8.61
CA GLY A 16 12.02 21.50 -7.40
C GLY A 16 13.28 20.65 -7.55
N TYR A 17 13.64 20.25 -8.76
CA TYR A 17 14.92 19.57 -9.03
C TYR A 17 16.02 20.58 -9.29
N SER A 18 17.23 20.33 -8.83
CA SER A 18 18.39 21.08 -9.32
C SER A 18 18.80 20.58 -10.70
N ARG A 19 19.45 21.43 -11.49
CA ARG A 19 19.99 21.08 -12.82
C ARG A 19 20.90 19.84 -12.77
N ALA A 20 21.75 19.76 -11.75
CA ALA A 20 22.65 18.62 -11.56
C ALA A 20 21.88 17.31 -11.31
N GLU A 21 20.77 17.37 -10.56
CA GLU A 21 19.90 16.23 -10.30
C GLU A 21 19.20 15.77 -11.58
N VAL A 22 18.65 16.68 -12.38
CA VAL A 22 18.03 16.34 -13.67
C VAL A 22 19.05 15.64 -14.57
N ILE A 23 20.27 16.18 -14.70
CA ILE A 23 21.34 15.56 -15.49
C ILE A 23 21.69 14.16 -14.97
N LYS A 24 21.72 13.97 -13.64
CA LYS A 24 21.97 12.65 -13.04
C LYS A 24 20.83 11.68 -13.32
N MET A 25 19.58 12.13 -13.24
CA MET A 25 18.40 11.31 -13.50
C MET A 25 18.41 10.80 -14.95
N THR A 26 18.86 11.57 -15.91
CA THR A 26 18.93 11.17 -17.33
C THR A 26 19.91 10.03 -17.59
N LYS A 27 20.92 9.86 -16.74
CA LYS A 27 21.83 8.70 -16.84
C LYS A 27 21.15 7.39 -16.51
N SER A 28 20.20 7.40 -15.57
CA SER A 28 19.45 6.22 -15.16
C SER A 28 18.12 6.06 -15.92
N LEU A 29 17.56 7.13 -16.44
CA LEU A 29 16.34 7.14 -17.24
C LEU A 29 16.51 8.12 -18.42
N PRO A 30 17.19 7.74 -19.51
CA PRO A 30 17.31 8.60 -20.70
C PRO A 30 15.96 9.02 -21.29
N ALA A 31 14.96 8.14 -21.17
CA ALA A 31 13.58 8.39 -21.62
C ALA A 31 12.87 9.52 -20.84
N ILE A 32 13.44 10.07 -19.75
CA ILE A 32 12.81 11.15 -19.00
C ILE A 32 12.54 12.40 -19.86
N TYR A 33 13.36 12.61 -20.89
CA TYR A 33 13.14 13.70 -21.84
C TYR A 33 11.93 13.49 -22.74
N SER A 34 11.44 12.26 -22.92
CA SER A 34 10.26 11.95 -23.73
C SER A 34 8.96 12.08 -22.94
N TYR A 35 8.99 12.05 -21.60
CA TYR A 35 7.80 12.32 -20.80
C TYR A 35 7.41 13.79 -20.92
N SER A 36 6.11 14.08 -21.06
CA SER A 36 5.64 15.46 -20.95
C SER A 36 5.87 15.99 -19.53
N ILE A 37 6.04 17.31 -19.40
CA ILE A 37 6.17 17.91 -18.08
C ILE A 37 4.89 17.73 -17.26
N ASP A 38 3.74 17.73 -17.93
CA ASP A 38 2.44 17.50 -17.29
C ASP A 38 2.34 16.08 -16.71
N ASN A 39 2.84 15.07 -17.42
CA ASN A 39 2.89 13.70 -16.90
C ASN A 39 3.81 13.58 -15.68
N ILE A 40 4.95 14.26 -15.69
CA ILE A 40 5.86 14.30 -14.55
C ILE A 40 5.18 14.98 -13.36
N LYS A 41 4.54 16.12 -13.59
CA LYS A 41 3.80 16.89 -12.58
C LYS A 41 2.64 16.07 -12.00
N GLN A 42 1.84 15.46 -12.88
CA GLN A 42 0.72 14.61 -12.46
C GLN A 42 1.20 13.44 -11.57
N LYS A 43 2.32 12.80 -11.92
CA LYS A 43 2.89 11.73 -11.10
C LYS A 43 3.31 12.23 -9.70
N ILE A 44 3.89 13.43 -9.62
CA ILE A 44 4.23 14.04 -8.33
C ILE A 44 2.96 14.26 -7.51
N GLU A 45 1.93 14.89 -8.09
CA GLU A 45 0.64 15.13 -7.44
C GLU A 45 -0.05 13.85 -6.98
N ASP A 46 0.02 12.80 -7.79
CA ASP A 46 -0.57 11.50 -7.44
C ASP A 46 0.16 10.83 -6.28
N MET A 47 1.49 10.99 -6.19
CA MET A 47 2.25 10.50 -5.04
C MET A 47 1.98 11.35 -3.78
N GLU A 48 1.77 12.66 -3.90
CA GLU A 48 1.34 13.52 -2.80
C GLU A 48 -0.03 13.05 -2.25
N LYS A 49 -0.97 12.64 -3.12
CA LYS A 49 -2.26 12.03 -2.70
C LYS A 49 -2.11 10.70 -1.96
N LEU A 50 -0.99 10.01 -2.11
CA LEU A 50 -0.66 8.83 -1.31
C LEU A 50 -0.12 9.17 0.09
N GLY A 51 0.02 10.46 0.42
CA GLY A 51 0.41 10.95 1.74
C GLY A 51 1.87 11.42 1.84
N TYR A 52 2.63 11.46 0.74
CA TYR A 52 4.00 11.97 0.73
C TYR A 52 4.02 13.49 0.53
N SER A 53 4.92 14.19 1.22
CA SER A 53 5.21 15.59 0.92
C SER A 53 5.90 15.71 -0.44
N LYS A 54 5.82 16.88 -1.04
CA LYS A 54 6.49 17.17 -2.32
C LYS A 54 8.00 16.91 -2.24
N GLU A 55 8.63 17.29 -1.14
CA GLU A 55 10.07 17.09 -0.87
C GLU A 55 10.41 15.59 -0.85
N GLU A 56 9.58 14.76 -0.23
CA GLU A 56 9.76 13.31 -0.20
C GLU A 56 9.60 12.71 -1.60
N VAL A 57 8.59 13.15 -2.37
CA VAL A 57 8.40 12.70 -3.76
C VAL A 57 9.63 13.08 -4.61
N ILE A 58 10.14 14.30 -4.47
CA ILE A 58 11.37 14.73 -5.15
C ILE A 58 12.57 13.86 -4.74
N LYS A 59 12.71 13.53 -3.44
CA LYS A 59 13.76 12.63 -2.94
C LYS A 59 13.64 11.23 -3.55
N MET A 60 12.44 10.67 -3.58
CA MET A 60 12.15 9.35 -4.15
C MET A 60 12.47 9.31 -5.65
N THR A 61 11.99 10.27 -6.43
CA THR A 61 12.17 10.33 -7.88
C THR A 61 13.61 10.61 -8.31
N LYS A 62 14.38 11.36 -7.52
CA LYS A 62 15.84 11.50 -7.72
C LYS A 62 16.57 10.20 -7.49
N SER A 63 16.19 9.44 -6.47
CA SER A 63 16.79 8.15 -6.14
C SER A 63 16.44 7.06 -7.14
N LEU A 64 15.21 7.10 -7.65
CA LEU A 64 14.65 6.12 -8.59
C LEU A 64 13.87 6.82 -9.72
N PRO A 65 14.53 7.43 -10.71
CA PRO A 65 13.83 8.11 -11.81
C PRO A 65 12.87 7.19 -12.59
N THR A 66 13.17 5.90 -12.66
CA THR A 66 12.31 4.90 -13.33
C THR A 66 10.91 4.77 -12.70
N ILE A 67 10.69 5.32 -11.53
CA ILE A 67 9.36 5.38 -10.88
C ILE A 67 8.35 6.16 -11.75
N TYR A 68 8.80 7.09 -12.59
CA TYR A 68 7.92 7.79 -13.52
C TYR A 68 7.26 6.87 -14.56
N GLY A 69 7.89 5.72 -14.87
CA GLY A 69 7.33 4.70 -15.76
C GLY A 69 6.38 3.72 -15.09
N LEU A 70 6.25 3.75 -13.77
CA LEU A 70 5.31 2.88 -13.05
C LEU A 70 3.92 3.52 -12.98
N SER A 71 2.85 2.70 -13.03
CA SER A 71 1.51 3.18 -12.73
C SER A 71 1.40 3.57 -11.25
N ILE A 72 0.52 4.53 -10.94
CA ILE A 72 0.29 4.92 -9.54
C ILE A 72 -0.27 3.76 -8.71
N ASP A 73 -1.11 2.91 -9.29
CA ASP A 73 -1.65 1.73 -8.61
C ASP A 73 -0.54 0.72 -8.25
N ASN A 74 0.45 0.53 -9.14
CA ASN A 74 1.61 -0.32 -8.85
C ASN A 74 2.46 0.23 -7.71
N ILE A 75 2.68 1.55 -7.70
CA ILE A 75 3.38 2.24 -6.62
C ILE A 75 2.59 2.08 -5.32
N LYS A 76 1.29 2.37 -5.34
CA LYS A 76 0.39 2.26 -4.19
C LYS A 76 0.38 0.86 -3.59
N GLN A 77 0.21 -0.18 -4.40
CA GLN A 77 0.22 -1.57 -3.91
C GLN A 77 1.49 -1.92 -3.15
N LYS A 78 2.65 -1.43 -3.60
CA LYS A 78 3.93 -1.67 -2.93
C LYS A 78 4.02 -0.91 -1.62
N ILE A 79 3.61 0.35 -1.60
CA ILE A 79 3.59 1.18 -0.41
C ILE A 79 2.64 0.56 0.63
N ASP A 80 1.40 0.28 0.26
CA ASP A 80 0.39 -0.33 1.14
C ASP A 80 0.90 -1.65 1.76
N PHE A 81 1.62 -2.45 0.97
CA PHE A 81 2.21 -3.69 1.49
C PHE A 81 3.31 -3.40 2.52
N TYR A 82 4.28 -2.53 2.21
CA TYR A 82 5.38 -2.23 3.14
C TYR A 82 4.87 -1.55 4.42
N ASP A 83 3.89 -0.67 4.30
CA ASP A 83 3.21 -0.05 5.44
C ASP A 83 2.52 -1.09 6.33
N SER A 84 1.85 -2.07 5.71
CA SER A 84 1.15 -3.14 6.44
C SER A 84 2.07 -4.05 7.26
N ILE A 85 3.36 -4.05 6.97
CA ILE A 85 4.39 -4.81 7.70
C ILE A 85 5.34 -3.93 8.52
N GLY A 86 4.98 -2.65 8.73
CA GLY A 86 5.72 -1.71 9.59
C GLY A 86 6.95 -1.08 8.94
N LEU A 87 7.07 -1.13 7.60
CA LEU A 87 8.20 -0.54 6.86
C LEU A 87 7.79 0.79 6.17
N HIS A 88 7.15 1.70 6.91
CA HIS A 88 6.58 2.95 6.40
C HIS A 88 7.61 3.84 5.66
N GLU A 89 8.82 3.91 6.20
CA GLU A 89 9.88 4.79 5.67
C GLU A 89 10.64 4.19 4.48
N LEU A 90 10.40 2.92 4.13
CA LEU A 90 11.16 2.22 3.09
C LEU A 90 11.06 2.93 1.73
N ALA A 91 9.87 3.40 1.37
CA ALA A 91 9.64 4.07 0.09
C ALA A 91 10.50 5.34 -0.06
N ILE A 92 10.71 6.08 1.03
CA ILE A 92 11.50 7.33 1.04
C ILE A 92 12.99 7.05 1.20
N ASN A 93 13.37 6.15 2.11
CA ASN A 93 14.75 5.94 2.51
C ASN A 93 15.50 4.96 1.61
N ASP A 94 14.79 4.01 1.00
CA ASP A 94 15.37 3.05 0.04
C ASP A 94 14.42 2.81 -1.15
N THR A 95 14.03 3.88 -1.83
CA THR A 95 13.08 3.90 -2.94
C THR A 95 13.36 2.84 -4.02
N LYS A 96 14.64 2.46 -4.21
CA LYS A 96 15.04 1.42 -5.18
C LYS A 96 14.41 0.06 -4.90
N LYS A 97 14.02 -0.21 -3.67
CA LYS A 97 13.31 -1.43 -3.28
C LYS A 97 11.91 -1.54 -3.91
N LEU A 98 11.32 -0.41 -4.31
CA LEU A 98 10.06 -0.39 -5.06
C LEU A 98 10.17 -1.02 -6.47
N MET A 99 11.38 -1.28 -6.98
CA MET A 99 11.56 -2.02 -8.24
C MET A 99 11.25 -3.52 -8.12
N GLN A 100 11.35 -4.11 -6.93
CA GLN A 100 10.96 -5.50 -6.73
C GLN A 100 9.44 -5.64 -6.85
N SER A 101 8.96 -6.77 -7.39
CA SER A 101 7.53 -7.05 -7.41
C SER A 101 6.99 -7.23 -5.99
N VAL A 102 5.81 -6.69 -5.73
CA VAL A 102 5.15 -6.82 -4.43
C VAL A 102 4.86 -8.29 -4.10
N SER A 103 4.51 -9.11 -5.12
CA SER A 103 4.29 -10.55 -4.95
C SER A 103 5.53 -11.26 -4.38
N LEU A 104 6.73 -10.92 -4.88
CA LEU A 104 7.96 -11.53 -4.36
C LEU A 104 8.29 -11.03 -2.95
N SER A 105 8.06 -9.75 -2.67
CA SER A 105 8.26 -9.20 -1.33
C SER A 105 7.31 -9.82 -0.32
N TYR A 106 6.05 -9.96 -0.67
CA TYR A 106 5.03 -10.63 0.14
C TYR A 106 5.37 -12.10 0.40
N ALA A 107 5.70 -12.85 -0.65
CA ALA A 107 6.02 -14.26 -0.54
C ALA A 107 7.24 -14.50 0.39
N ARG A 108 8.26 -13.66 0.29
CA ARG A 108 9.42 -13.71 1.20
C ARG A 108 9.05 -13.32 2.62
N TYR A 109 8.24 -12.29 2.80
CA TYR A 109 7.75 -11.90 4.12
C TYR A 109 6.99 -13.05 4.80
N MET A 110 6.06 -13.70 4.09
CA MET A 110 5.30 -14.84 4.60
C MET A 110 6.20 -16.05 4.91
N PHE A 111 7.20 -16.31 4.07
CA PHE A 111 8.20 -17.32 4.32
C PHE A 111 8.98 -17.06 5.62
N TYR A 112 9.46 -15.84 5.83
CA TYR A 112 10.16 -15.47 7.06
C TYR A 112 9.25 -15.54 8.28
N LYS A 113 8.00 -15.09 8.15
CA LYS A 113 7.00 -15.18 9.20
C LYS A 113 6.74 -16.63 9.63
N GLU A 114 6.60 -17.56 8.69
CA GLU A 114 6.45 -19.01 8.96
C GLU A 114 7.67 -19.59 9.68
N LYS A 115 8.86 -19.05 9.41
CA LYS A 115 10.12 -19.44 10.07
C LYS A 115 10.37 -18.70 11.40
N ASN A 116 9.40 -17.92 11.91
CA ASN A 116 9.56 -17.07 13.08
C ASN A 116 10.73 -16.07 12.97
N ILE A 117 11.03 -15.61 11.76
CA ILE A 117 12.05 -14.60 11.49
C ILE A 117 11.35 -13.26 11.30
N GLU A 118 11.55 -12.34 12.23
CA GLU A 118 10.98 -11.02 12.18
C GLU A 118 11.66 -10.13 11.14
N ILE A 119 10.84 -9.41 10.37
CA ILE A 119 11.28 -8.37 9.43
C ILE A 119 11.00 -7.01 10.05
N THR A 120 12.04 -6.22 10.23
CA THR A 120 12.03 -4.91 10.85
C THR A 120 12.81 -3.91 9.98
N ASP A 121 12.83 -2.64 10.36
CA ASP A 121 13.67 -1.60 9.72
C ASP A 121 15.15 -1.94 9.69
N LYS A 122 15.63 -2.79 10.61
CA LYS A 122 17.02 -3.24 10.63
C LYS A 122 17.27 -4.48 9.78
N SER A 123 16.25 -5.25 9.46
CA SER A 123 16.36 -6.55 8.78
C SER A 123 15.64 -6.64 7.44
N TYR A 124 14.94 -5.59 6.99
CA TYR A 124 14.11 -5.59 5.76
C TYR A 124 14.90 -5.98 4.50
N ASN A 125 16.22 -5.78 4.48
CA ASN A 125 17.05 -6.20 3.36
C ASN A 125 16.96 -7.70 3.06
N LYS A 126 16.54 -8.54 4.01
CA LYS A 126 16.25 -9.97 3.79
C LYS A 126 15.18 -10.16 2.71
N LEU A 127 14.21 -9.25 2.59
CA LEU A 127 13.18 -9.30 1.54
C LEU A 127 13.76 -9.11 0.13
N PHE A 128 14.96 -8.54 0.02
CA PHE A 128 15.55 -8.06 -1.23
C PHE A 128 16.85 -8.79 -1.62
N ILE A 129 17.20 -9.85 -0.93
CA ILE A 129 18.40 -10.62 -1.28
C ILE A 129 18.27 -11.24 -2.67
N ASN A 130 19.40 -11.49 -3.33
CA ASN A 130 19.41 -12.10 -4.65
C ASN A 130 18.72 -13.48 -4.64
N GLN A 131 17.97 -13.81 -5.70
CA GLN A 131 17.21 -15.06 -5.77
C GLN A 131 18.09 -16.31 -5.65
N LYS A 132 19.27 -16.30 -6.26
CA LYS A 132 20.22 -17.42 -6.14
C LYS A 132 20.70 -17.61 -4.70
N GLN A 133 20.94 -16.51 -3.98
CA GLN A 133 21.32 -16.55 -2.58
C GLN A 133 20.16 -17.04 -1.71
N PHE A 134 18.93 -16.59 -1.99
CA PHE A 134 17.74 -17.05 -1.27
C PHE A 134 17.54 -18.55 -1.46
N GLN A 135 17.57 -19.04 -2.68
CA GLN A 135 17.44 -20.46 -2.99
C GLN A 135 18.56 -21.31 -2.36
N LYS A 136 19.80 -20.82 -2.40
CA LYS A 136 20.93 -21.50 -1.74
C LYS A 136 20.75 -21.59 -0.22
N ALA A 137 20.22 -20.55 0.40
CA ALA A 137 20.06 -20.48 1.87
C ALA A 137 18.88 -21.31 2.37
N TYR A 138 17.78 -21.40 1.59
CA TYR A 138 16.51 -21.94 2.06
C TYR A 138 15.96 -23.10 1.25
N GLY A 139 16.61 -23.48 0.15
CA GLY A 139 16.24 -24.67 -0.65
C GLY A 139 14.94 -24.53 -1.44
N ILE A 140 14.37 -23.31 -1.58
CA ILE A 140 13.11 -23.05 -2.28
C ILE A 140 13.35 -22.16 -3.50
N THR A 141 12.78 -22.53 -4.64
CA THR A 141 12.82 -21.73 -5.87
C THR A 141 11.88 -20.52 -5.78
N LYS A 142 12.02 -19.58 -6.72
CA LYS A 142 11.11 -18.44 -6.80
C LYS A 142 9.69 -18.87 -7.14
N GLU A 143 9.56 -19.82 -8.03
CA GLU A 143 8.29 -20.36 -8.52
C GLU A 143 7.52 -21.04 -7.37
N GLU A 144 8.16 -21.95 -6.66
CA GLU A 144 7.59 -22.60 -5.47
C GLU A 144 7.21 -21.61 -4.37
N LEU A 145 8.02 -20.57 -4.18
CA LEU A 145 7.77 -19.53 -3.18
C LEU A 145 6.52 -18.72 -3.53
N LEU A 146 6.37 -18.31 -4.81
CA LEU A 146 5.23 -17.53 -5.29
C LEU A 146 3.94 -18.35 -5.35
N GLU A 147 4.03 -19.64 -5.65
CA GLU A 147 2.89 -20.57 -5.61
C GLU A 147 2.41 -20.78 -4.16
N LYS A 148 3.34 -21.01 -3.24
CA LYS A 148 3.02 -21.23 -1.82
C LYS A 148 2.41 -19.99 -1.17
N TYR A 149 2.86 -18.80 -1.51
CA TYR A 149 2.43 -17.53 -0.92
C TYR A 149 1.92 -16.58 -2.00
N ASP A 150 0.71 -16.85 -2.49
CA ASP A 150 0.08 -16.09 -3.54
C ASP A 150 -0.45 -14.74 -3.04
N TYR A 151 0.19 -13.66 -3.47
CA TYR A 151 -0.20 -12.29 -3.13
C TYR A 151 -1.57 -11.92 -3.72
N GLN A 152 -1.93 -12.42 -4.89
CA GLN A 152 -3.22 -12.09 -5.51
C GLN A 152 -4.38 -12.73 -4.73
N ALA A 153 -4.23 -13.97 -4.31
CA ALA A 153 -5.18 -14.63 -3.43
C ALA A 153 -5.35 -13.88 -2.11
N TYR A 154 -4.25 -13.42 -1.50
CA TYR A 154 -4.27 -12.60 -0.30
C TYR A 154 -5.06 -11.29 -0.48
N ILE A 155 -4.81 -10.54 -1.56
CA ILE A 155 -5.52 -9.28 -1.84
C ILE A 155 -7.00 -9.51 -2.09
N GLN A 156 -7.38 -10.59 -2.77
CA GLN A 156 -8.80 -10.95 -2.99
C GLN A 156 -9.51 -11.26 -1.65
N GLN A 157 -8.89 -12.04 -0.79
CA GLN A 157 -9.44 -12.33 0.54
C GLN A 157 -9.62 -11.06 1.37
N LYS A 158 -8.62 -10.16 1.36
CA LYS A 158 -8.70 -8.89 2.09
C LYS A 158 -9.86 -8.03 1.60
N LYS A 159 -10.02 -7.87 0.28
CA LYS A 159 -11.15 -7.12 -0.30
C LYS A 159 -12.51 -7.70 0.10
N THR A 160 -12.66 -9.02 0.09
CA THR A 160 -13.90 -9.69 0.50
C THR A 160 -14.21 -9.45 1.99
N GLN A 161 -13.19 -9.49 2.84
CA GLN A 161 -13.34 -9.22 4.27
C GLN A 161 -13.73 -7.76 4.55
N ASP A 162 -13.13 -6.81 3.83
CA ASP A 162 -13.43 -5.38 4.00
C ASP A 162 -14.85 -5.06 3.52
N LEU A 163 -15.27 -5.61 2.38
CA LEU A 163 -16.67 -5.50 1.89
C LEU A 163 -17.67 -6.11 2.88
N GLY A 164 -17.33 -7.25 3.49
CA GLY A 164 -18.18 -7.86 4.52
C GLY A 164 -18.34 -6.99 5.76
N LYS A 165 -17.28 -6.29 6.18
CA LYS A 165 -17.33 -5.35 7.31
C LYS A 165 -18.16 -4.10 7.00
N GLU A 166 -18.03 -3.53 5.79
CA GLU A 166 -18.84 -2.41 5.36
C GLU A 166 -20.33 -2.76 5.29
N THR A 167 -20.68 -3.94 4.78
CA THR A 167 -22.05 -4.43 4.71
C THR A 167 -22.65 -4.62 6.11
N LEU A 168 -21.87 -5.15 7.05
CA LEU A 168 -22.30 -5.31 8.46
C LEU A 168 -22.41 -3.95 9.16
N GLY A 169 -21.56 -2.97 8.84
CA GLY A 169 -21.66 -1.59 9.35
C GLY A 169 -22.93 -0.90 8.88
N ILE A 170 -23.26 -1.02 7.60
CA ILE A 170 -24.47 -0.42 7.00
C ILE A 170 -25.75 -1.04 7.62
N GLN A 171 -25.74 -2.35 7.96
CA GLN A 171 -26.89 -2.98 8.62
C GLN A 171 -27.14 -2.46 10.05
N LYS A 172 -26.10 -2.01 10.77
CA LYS A 172 -26.26 -1.43 12.12
C LYS A 172 -26.81 -0.01 12.12
N ASP A 173 -26.61 0.74 11.04
CA ASP A 173 -27.01 2.15 10.95
C ASP A 173 -28.35 2.36 10.19
N THR A 174 -29.06 1.30 9.84
CA THR A 174 -30.39 1.44 9.21
C THR A 174 -31.43 1.80 10.25
N PRO A 175 -32.18 2.92 10.11
CA PRO A 175 -33.20 3.36 11.07
C PRO A 175 -34.29 2.31 11.38
N TYR A 176 -34.47 1.34 10.49
CA TYR A 176 -35.44 0.26 10.63
C TYR A 176 -35.05 -0.75 11.70
N ILE A 177 -33.75 -1.01 11.92
CA ILE A 177 -33.30 -1.96 12.96
C ILE A 177 -33.41 -1.33 14.34
N GLN A 178 -33.09 -0.04 14.48
CA GLN A 178 -33.26 0.67 15.75
C GLN A 178 -34.73 0.74 16.19
N GLN A 179 -35.66 0.85 15.24
CA GLN A 179 -37.10 0.82 15.56
C GLN A 179 -37.59 -0.57 15.99
N THR A 180 -37.06 -1.65 15.40
CA THR A 180 -37.43 -3.03 15.78
C THR A 180 -36.81 -3.42 17.11
N GLU A 181 -35.57 -3.06 17.42
CA GLU A 181 -34.96 -3.31 18.73
C GLU A 181 -35.64 -2.52 19.84
N HIS A 182 -36.04 -1.26 19.56
CA HIS A 182 -36.81 -0.46 20.53
C HIS A 182 -38.22 -1.03 20.80
N ALA A 183 -38.86 -1.57 19.74
CA ALA A 183 -40.18 -2.21 19.86
C ALA A 183 -40.10 -3.54 20.61
N MET A 184 -39.05 -4.34 20.39
CA MET A 184 -38.82 -5.61 21.12
C MET A 184 -38.50 -5.36 22.58
N ASN A 185 -37.64 -4.42 22.92
CA ASN A 185 -37.32 -4.06 24.31
C ASN A 185 -38.55 -3.52 25.05
N ASN A 186 -39.43 -2.75 24.42
CA ASN A 186 -40.66 -2.28 25.01
C ASN A 186 -41.67 -3.44 25.26
N GLN A 187 -41.69 -4.45 24.36
CA GLN A 187 -42.55 -5.63 24.57
C GLN A 187 -42.04 -6.52 25.72
N GLU A 188 -40.75 -6.71 25.86
CA GLU A 188 -40.15 -7.45 26.99
C GLU A 188 -40.42 -6.74 28.31
N GLN A 189 -40.23 -5.43 28.40
CA GLN A 189 -40.56 -4.66 29.62
C GLN A 189 -42.05 -4.72 30.01
N MET A 190 -42.96 -4.69 29.03
CA MET A 190 -44.39 -4.83 29.29
C MET A 190 -44.77 -6.25 29.74
N LEU A 191 -44.07 -7.30 29.30
CA LEU A 191 -44.25 -8.67 29.74
C LEU A 191 -43.72 -8.88 31.16
N GLU A 192 -42.56 -8.29 31.50
CA GLU A 192 -41.99 -8.32 32.84
C GLU A 192 -42.89 -7.57 33.85
N GLN A 193 -43.44 -6.40 33.49
CA GLN A 193 -44.39 -5.70 34.35
C GLN A 193 -45.67 -6.49 34.58
N LYS A 194 -46.27 -7.12 33.57
CA LYS A 194 -47.44 -7.98 33.72
C LYS A 194 -47.19 -9.21 34.60
N ASN A 195 -45.99 -9.75 34.59
CA ASN A 195 -45.61 -10.87 35.46
C ASN A 195 -45.35 -10.43 36.91
N GLN A 196 -44.94 -9.18 37.16
CA GLN A 196 -44.81 -8.63 38.53
C GLN A 196 -46.16 -8.24 39.13
N ASP A 197 -47.07 -7.71 38.33
CA ASP A 197 -48.43 -7.33 38.78
C ASP A 197 -49.36 -8.57 38.99
N GLY A 198 -48.97 -9.75 38.42
CA GLY A 198 -49.72 -11.00 38.57
C GLY A 198 -49.42 -11.85 39.82
N ILE A 199 -48.50 -11.43 40.70
CA ILE A 199 -48.05 -12.18 41.89
C ILE A 199 -48.60 -11.57 43.20
N ASN A 200 -49.58 -10.72 43.16
CA ASN A 200 -50.25 -10.19 44.37
C ASN A 200 -51.74 -10.56 44.35
N ILE A 201 -52.04 -11.85 44.59
CA ILE A 201 -53.36 -12.29 45.10
C ILE A 201 -53.12 -13.42 46.12
N ASP A 202 -53.30 -13.04 47.43
CA ASP A 202 -53.44 -13.83 48.65
C ASP A 202 -52.34 -14.76 49.14
#